data_f244294b6f6025abcb4428690f43a076
#
_entry.id   f244294b6f6025abcb4428690f43a076
#
_cell.length_a   1.000
_cell.length_b   1.000
_cell.length_c   1.000
_cell.angle_alpha   90.00
_cell.angle_beta   90.00
_cell.angle_gamma   90.00
#
_symmetry.space_group_name_H-M   'P 1'
#
loop_
_entity.id
_entity.type
_entity.pdbx_description
1 polymer ?
#
loop_
_entity_poly.entity_id
_entity_poly.type
_entity_poly.pdbx_seq_one_letter_code
_entity_poly.pdbx_strand_id
1 'polypeptide(L)' 'MEDGQPQNRTHLRFVWTANGYELREREGEPPGLGEEVEEDEVRLRVTKLAPSPLPGDSRRCAYLQPLS' A
#
# COMPACT_ATOMS: atom_id res chain seq x y z
N MET A 1 2.52 -25.75 -8.86
CA MET A 1 2.44 -25.26 -8.77
C MET A 1 2.04 -24.64 -8.69
N GLU A 2 1.95 -24.28 -8.35
CA GLU A 2 1.73 -23.62 -8.20
C GLU A 2 1.29 -22.95 -8.11
N ASP A 3 1.15 -22.89 -7.92
CA ASP A 3 0.76 -22.20 -7.93
C ASP A 3 0.42 -21.42 -7.73
N GLY A 4 0.48 -21.39 -7.55
CA GLY A 4 0.32 -20.62 -7.39
C GLY A 4 -0.13 -19.48 -7.09
N GLN A 5 -0.50 -18.99 -6.38
CA GLN A 5 -0.99 -17.95 -6.31
C GLN A 5 -0.51 -16.86 -5.97
N PRO A 6 -0.20 -16.37 -6.23
CA PRO A 6 0.75 -15.31 -6.08
C PRO A 6 0.19 -13.94 -6.03
N GLN A 7 -1.03 -13.79 -6.34
CA GLN A 7 -1.62 -12.47 -6.36
C GLN A 7 -1.59 -11.80 -5.00
N ASN A 8 -1.31 -12.54 -3.93
CA ASN A 8 -1.24 -11.93 -2.61
C ASN A 8 0.17 -11.63 -2.18
N ARG A 9 1.10 -11.72 -3.12
CA ARG A 9 2.49 -11.45 -2.79
C ARG A 9 2.84 -9.99 -2.83
N THR A 10 1.96 -9.16 -3.35
CA THR A 10 2.20 -7.74 -3.39
C THR A 10 0.95 -7.00 -2.95
N HIS A 11 1.15 -5.77 -2.61
CA HIS A 11 0.04 -4.88 -2.29
C HIS A 11 0.35 -3.50 -2.82
N LEU A 12 -0.63 -2.65 -2.82
CA LEU A 12 -0.46 -1.29 -3.28
C LEU A 12 -0.41 -0.35 -2.08
N ARG A 13 0.31 0.74 -2.25
CA ARG A 13 0.36 1.81 -1.28
C ARG A 13 0.06 3.12 -1.97
N PHE A 14 -0.89 3.84 -1.43
CA PHE A 14 -1.21 5.19 -1.89
C PHE A 14 -0.48 6.14 -0.96
N VAL A 15 0.62 6.71 -1.44
CA VAL A 15 1.59 7.42 -0.61
C VAL A 15 1.43 8.91 -0.83
N TRP A 16 1.27 9.64 0.26
CA TRP A 16 1.23 11.09 0.19
C TRP A 16 2.65 11.63 0.01
N THR A 17 2.83 12.44 -1.03
CA THR A 17 4.12 13.05 -1.31
C THR A 17 3.94 14.53 -1.49
N ALA A 18 5.05 15.24 -1.65
CA ALA A 18 5.00 16.68 -1.90
C ALA A 18 4.25 17.01 -3.19
N ASN A 19 4.16 16.06 -4.10
CA ASN A 19 3.46 16.25 -5.37
C ASN A 19 2.07 15.64 -5.37
N GLY A 20 1.58 15.24 -4.22
CA GLY A 20 0.28 14.59 -4.12
C GLY A 20 0.44 13.11 -3.86
N TYR A 21 -0.66 12.39 -4.01
CA TYR A 21 -0.62 10.94 -3.80
C TYR A 21 0.00 10.23 -4.98
N GLU A 22 0.82 9.24 -4.68
CA GLU A 22 1.40 8.34 -5.68
C GLU A 22 1.04 6.92 -5.34
N LEU A 23 0.68 6.15 -6.35
CA LEU A 23 0.37 4.74 -6.18
C LEU A 23 1.63 3.93 -6.42
N ARG A 24 2.00 3.11 -5.45
CA ARG A 24 3.22 2.30 -5.51
C ARG A 24 2.89 0.85 -5.21
N GLU A 25 3.70 -0.03 -5.76
CA GLU A 25 3.59 -1.46 -5.51
C GLU A 25 4.70 -1.89 -4.58
N ARG A 26 4.35 -2.71 -3.58
CA ARG A 26 5.33 -3.23 -2.63
C ARG A 26 5.07 -4.70 -2.40
N GLU A 27 6.13 -5.41 -2.08
CA GLU A 27 6.04 -6.84 -1.83
C GLU A 27 5.50 -7.11 -0.44
N GLY A 28 4.87 -8.29 -0.33
CA GLY A 28 4.37 -8.74 0.95
C GLY A 28 2.94 -8.33 1.19
N GLU A 29 2.47 -8.64 2.37
CA GLU A 29 1.12 -8.30 2.74
C GLU A 29 1.03 -6.83 3.12
N PRO A 30 -0.14 -6.23 2.92
CA PRO A 30 -0.29 -4.83 3.29
C PRO A 30 -0.14 -4.64 4.80
N PRO A 31 0.35 -3.47 5.21
CA PRO A 31 0.41 -3.17 6.64
C PRO A 31 -0.98 -3.00 7.21
N GLY A 32 -1.08 -3.19 8.51
CA GLY A 32 -2.35 -3.03 9.19
C GLY A 32 -2.74 -1.59 9.41
N LEU A 33 -4.02 -1.38 9.64
CA LEU A 33 -4.53 -0.06 9.94
C LEU A 33 -3.82 0.49 11.18
N GLY A 34 -3.34 1.72 11.09
CA GLY A 34 -2.63 2.36 12.18
C GLY A 34 -1.15 2.07 12.24
N GLU A 35 -0.68 1.13 11.42
CA GLU A 35 0.75 0.82 11.39
C GLU A 35 1.53 1.95 10.76
N GLU A 36 2.78 2.06 11.19
CA GLU A 36 3.69 3.05 10.61
C GLU A 36 4.65 2.37 9.68
N VAL A 37 4.88 2.99 8.55
CA VAL A 37 5.81 2.49 7.55
C VAL A 37 6.67 3.64 7.07
N GLU A 38 7.76 3.29 6.41
CA GLU A 38 8.66 4.30 5.88
C GLU A 38 8.69 4.20 4.37
N GLU A 39 8.52 5.34 3.70
CA GLU A 39 8.63 5.45 2.25
C GLU A 39 9.46 6.67 1.94
N ASP A 40 10.53 6.48 1.13
CA ASP A 40 11.39 7.59 0.74
C ASP A 40 11.88 8.39 1.94
N GLU A 41 12.22 7.67 3.02
CA GLU A 41 12.75 8.28 4.24
C GLU A 41 11.74 9.14 4.99
N VAL A 42 10.45 8.96 4.66
CA VAL A 42 9.38 9.67 5.37
C VAL A 42 8.55 8.65 6.13
N ARG A 43 8.26 8.95 7.38
CA ARG A 43 7.42 8.10 8.20
C ARG A 43 5.95 8.39 7.90
N LEU A 44 5.22 7.32 7.66
CA LEU A 44 3.81 7.44 7.29
C LEU A 44 3.00 6.47 8.12
N ARG A 45 1.72 6.77 8.26
CA ARG A 45 0.79 5.88 8.97
C ARG A 45 -0.31 5.43 8.04
N VAL A 46 -0.69 4.16 8.18
CA VAL A 46 -1.81 3.62 7.42
C VAL A 46 -3.10 4.18 8.01
N THR A 47 -3.81 4.98 7.23
CA THR A 47 -5.05 5.58 7.68
C THR A 47 -6.27 4.87 7.12
N LYS A 48 -6.09 4.02 6.10
CA LYS A 48 -7.21 3.35 5.48
C LYS A 48 -6.69 2.15 4.70
N LEU A 49 -7.44 1.07 4.73
CA LEU A 49 -7.21 -0.08 3.89
C LEU A 49 -8.43 -0.26 3.01
N ALA A 50 -8.21 -0.47 1.72
CA ALA A 50 -9.31 -0.56 0.78
C ALA A 50 -8.88 -1.44 -0.39
N PRO A 51 -9.83 -1.86 -1.22
CA PRO A 51 -9.46 -2.55 -2.46
C PRO A 51 -8.64 -1.64 -3.36
N SER A 52 -7.89 -2.28 -4.26
CA SER A 52 -7.10 -1.53 -5.21
C SER A 52 -7.99 -0.59 -6.02
N PRO A 53 -7.52 0.64 -6.30
CA PRO A 53 -8.27 1.54 -7.17
C PRO A 53 -8.15 1.17 -8.65
N LEU A 54 -7.30 0.21 -8.99
CA LEU A 54 -7.10 -0.15 -10.39
C LEU A 54 -8.16 -1.14 -10.83
N PRO A 55 -8.72 -0.97 -12.03
CA PRO A 55 -9.74 -1.91 -12.51
C PRO A 55 -9.16 -3.31 -12.64
N GLY A 56 -9.92 -4.30 -12.19
CA GLY A 56 -9.52 -5.69 -12.32
C GLY A 56 -8.43 -6.13 -11.36
N ASP A 57 -7.99 -5.27 -10.46
CA ASP A 57 -6.92 -5.58 -9.52
C ASP A 57 -7.55 -5.95 -8.18
N SER A 58 -7.28 -7.17 -7.72
CA SER A 58 -7.89 -7.65 -6.48
C SER A 58 -7.01 -7.41 -5.26
N ARG A 59 -5.88 -6.75 -5.42
CA ARG A 59 -4.98 -6.51 -4.30
C ARG A 59 -5.56 -5.46 -3.37
N ARG A 60 -4.99 -5.42 -2.17
CA ARG A 60 -5.37 -4.40 -1.20
C ARG A 60 -4.48 -3.18 -1.37
N CYS A 61 -5.02 -2.04 -1.03
CA CYS A 61 -4.30 -0.79 -1.10
C CYS A 61 -4.29 -0.13 0.27
N ALA A 62 -3.10 0.21 0.75
CA ALA A 62 -2.93 0.90 2.00
C ALA A 62 -2.77 2.39 1.73
N TYR A 63 -3.63 3.19 2.32
CA TYR A 63 -3.54 4.64 2.19
C TYR A 63 -2.67 5.17 3.31
N LEU A 64 -1.62 5.89 2.95
CA LEU A 64 -0.60 6.33 3.89
C LEU A 64 -0.56 7.84 3.95
N GLN A 65 -0.43 8.35 5.16
CA GLN A 65 -0.28 9.79 5.37
C GLN A 65 0.89 10.04 6.29
N PRO A 66 1.57 11.18 6.11
CA PRO A 66 2.71 11.48 6.95
C PRO A 66 2.32 11.64 8.40
N LEU A 67 3.22 11.22 9.27
CA LEU A 67 3.11 11.56 10.68
C LEU A 67 3.50 13.02 10.84
N SER A 68 2.76 13.74 11.61
CA SER A 68 3.07 15.16 11.72
C SER A 68 3.41 15.58 13.12
#